data_ac294cbf8485b47636e40a8c22bf7f69
#
_entry.id   ac294cbf8485b47636e40a8c22bf7f69
#
_cell.length_a   1.000
_cell.length_b   1.000
_cell.length_c   1.000
_cell.angle_alpha   90.00
_cell.angle_beta   90.00
_cell.angle_gamma   90.00
#
_symmetry.space_group_name_H-M   'P 1'
#
loop_
_entity.id
_entity.type
_entity.pdbx_description
1 polymer ?
#
loop_
_entity_poly.entity_id
_entity_poly.type
_entity_poly.pdbx_seq_one_letter_code
_entity_poly.pdbx_strand_id
1 'polypeptide(L)'
;MKLAIVSGGFDPVHVGHLECFEKAKSLADHLFVIVNDDKFLERKKGKPFMTWRERMTIIQALKPVTMAIVASDKDDTVCETLKWIHKVFKSRYDEILFCNGGDRTIDGDKPEHKLCLSLGVKPVYGLGDKIQSSSWLIAGEDSLEVLESRVANVVKSQGRQSNAGSLFF
;
A
#
# COMPACT_ATOMS: atom_id res chain seq x y z
N MET A 1 18.27 -4.32 8.82
CA MET A 1 17.38 -3.69 7.79
C MET A 1 15.93 -3.96 8.13
N LYS A 2 15.04 -3.05 7.73
CA LYS A 2 13.59 -3.19 7.93
C LYS A 2 12.85 -3.34 6.59
N LEU A 3 11.81 -4.15 6.58
CA LEU A 3 10.92 -4.34 5.43
C LEU A 3 9.53 -3.84 5.77
N ALA A 4 8.98 -2.95 4.96
CA ALA A 4 7.56 -2.62 4.97
C ALA A 4 6.84 -3.42 3.87
N ILE A 5 5.65 -3.91 4.16
CA ILE A 5 4.77 -4.60 3.22
C ILE A 5 3.43 -3.87 3.21
N VAL A 6 2.93 -3.55 2.02
CA VAL A 6 1.58 -2.99 1.81
C VAL A 6 0.83 -3.91 0.86
N SER A 7 -0.47 -4.06 1.03
CA SER A 7 -1.32 -4.85 0.13
C SER A 7 -2.53 -4.08 -0.36
N GLY A 8 -2.98 -4.35 -1.58
CA GLY A 8 -4.18 -3.74 -2.12
C GLY A 8 -4.51 -4.12 -3.55
N GLY A 9 -5.66 -3.64 -4.02
CA GLY A 9 -6.10 -3.81 -5.41
C GLY A 9 -5.42 -2.85 -6.37
N PHE A 10 -5.24 -1.59 -5.95
CA PHE A 10 -4.61 -0.54 -6.77
C PHE A 10 -5.23 -0.40 -8.17
N ASP A 11 -6.54 -0.33 -8.23
CA ASP A 11 -7.30 -0.47 -9.45
C ASP A 11 -8.39 0.62 -9.61
N PRO A 12 -7.99 1.80 -10.16
CA PRO A 12 -6.65 2.23 -10.48
C PRO A 12 -5.80 2.64 -9.27
N VAL A 13 -4.48 2.72 -9.45
CA VAL A 13 -3.58 3.38 -8.51
C VAL A 13 -3.84 4.88 -8.52
N HIS A 14 -3.74 5.54 -7.37
CA HIS A 14 -4.00 6.97 -7.21
C HIS A 14 -3.11 7.60 -6.12
N VAL A 15 -3.18 8.91 -5.97
CA VAL A 15 -2.33 9.70 -5.05
C VAL A 15 -2.40 9.22 -3.60
N GLY A 16 -3.55 8.73 -3.12
CA GLY A 16 -3.68 8.16 -1.78
C GLY A 16 -2.86 6.88 -1.58
N HIS A 17 -2.73 6.06 -2.63
CA HIS A 17 -1.83 4.91 -2.60
C HIS A 17 -0.36 5.34 -2.56
N LEU A 18 0.01 6.35 -3.36
CA LEU A 18 1.36 6.92 -3.36
C LEU A 18 1.75 7.44 -1.98
N GLU A 19 0.89 8.20 -1.33
CA GLU A 19 1.13 8.70 0.03
C GLU A 19 1.35 7.56 1.03
N CYS A 20 0.52 6.51 0.95
CA CYS A 20 0.68 5.31 1.78
C CYS A 20 2.03 4.63 1.53
N PHE A 21 2.45 4.50 0.27
CA PHE A 21 3.74 3.89 -0.09
C PHE A 21 4.92 4.72 0.41
N GLU A 22 4.88 6.03 0.28
CA GLU A 22 5.93 6.91 0.78
C GLU A 22 6.04 6.85 2.30
N LYS A 23 4.91 6.88 3.01
CA LYS A 23 4.87 6.73 4.48
C LYS A 23 5.37 5.35 4.91
N ALA A 24 4.95 4.27 4.26
CA ALA A 24 5.44 2.92 4.56
C ALA A 24 6.95 2.81 4.30
N LYS A 25 7.43 3.36 3.17
CA LYS A 25 8.85 3.39 2.83
C LYS A 25 9.68 4.20 3.83
N SER A 26 9.14 5.27 4.40
CA SER A 26 9.85 6.07 5.41
C SER A 26 10.08 5.32 6.73
N LEU A 27 9.33 4.25 6.99
CA LEU A 27 9.47 3.40 8.18
C LEU A 27 10.47 2.24 7.98
N ALA A 28 10.94 2.01 6.76
CA ALA A 28 11.74 0.83 6.42
C ALA A 28 12.73 1.09 5.29
N ASP A 29 13.75 0.21 5.21
CA ASP A 29 14.76 0.27 4.14
C ASP A 29 14.21 -0.19 2.79
N HIS A 30 13.24 -1.13 2.81
CA HIS A 30 12.60 -1.65 1.60
C HIS A 30 11.09 -1.66 1.74
N LEU A 31 10.40 -1.44 0.61
CA LEU A 31 8.94 -1.55 0.50
C LEU A 31 8.57 -2.64 -0.50
N PHE A 32 7.85 -3.66 -0.03
CA PHE A 32 7.20 -4.65 -0.89
C PHE A 32 5.71 -4.34 -0.99
N VAL A 33 5.16 -4.44 -2.19
CA VAL A 33 3.73 -4.20 -2.44
C VAL A 33 3.08 -5.46 -2.99
N ILE A 34 2.12 -5.99 -2.24
CA ILE A 34 1.30 -7.14 -2.67
C ILE A 34 0.13 -6.59 -3.48
N VAL A 35 0.06 -6.96 -4.75
CA VAL A 35 -1.02 -6.58 -5.67
C VAL A 35 -2.02 -7.72 -5.72
N ASN A 36 -3.27 -7.48 -5.31
CA ASN A 36 -4.33 -8.48 -5.38
C ASN A 36 -4.58 -8.89 -6.83
N ASP A 37 -4.82 -10.18 -7.08
CA ASP A 37 -5.11 -10.70 -8.41
C ASP A 37 -6.48 -10.24 -8.94
N ASP A 38 -6.78 -10.55 -10.20
CA ASP A 38 -8.03 -10.15 -10.84
C ASP A 38 -9.23 -10.88 -10.23
N LYS A 39 -9.07 -12.15 -9.84
CA LYS A 39 -10.12 -12.93 -9.20
C LYS A 39 -10.54 -12.37 -7.85
N PHE A 40 -9.59 -11.85 -7.07
CA PHE A 40 -9.89 -11.13 -5.84
C PHE A 40 -10.76 -9.90 -6.12
N LEU A 41 -10.40 -9.11 -7.14
CA LEU A 41 -11.17 -7.92 -7.50
C LEU A 41 -12.54 -8.26 -8.08
N GLU A 42 -12.65 -9.34 -8.88
CA GLU A 42 -13.94 -9.84 -9.38
C GLU A 42 -14.89 -10.19 -8.24
N ARG A 43 -14.42 -10.91 -7.23
CA ARG A 43 -15.24 -11.23 -6.04
C ARG A 43 -15.64 -9.99 -5.26
N LYS A 44 -14.74 -9.00 -5.15
CA LYS A 44 -14.95 -7.83 -4.30
C LYS A 44 -15.76 -6.72 -4.95
N LYS A 45 -15.63 -6.50 -6.25
CA LYS A 45 -16.25 -5.38 -6.98
C LYS A 45 -16.77 -5.71 -8.39
N GLY A 46 -16.82 -6.99 -8.75
CA GLY A 46 -17.39 -7.49 -10.00
C GLY A 46 -16.40 -7.56 -11.16
N LYS A 47 -15.70 -6.49 -11.49
CA LYS A 47 -14.76 -6.47 -12.61
C LYS A 47 -13.55 -5.59 -12.28
N PRO A 48 -12.32 -6.02 -12.54
CA PRO A 48 -11.16 -5.16 -12.44
C PRO A 48 -11.18 -4.10 -13.56
N PHE A 49 -10.73 -2.89 -13.24
CA PHE A 49 -10.53 -1.81 -14.22
C PHE A 49 -9.29 -2.05 -15.07
N MET A 50 -8.21 -2.52 -14.43
CA MET A 50 -6.96 -2.93 -15.06
C MET A 50 -6.61 -4.35 -14.65
N THR A 51 -5.97 -5.11 -15.54
CA THR A 51 -5.45 -6.45 -15.23
C THR A 51 -4.38 -6.38 -14.13
N TRP A 52 -4.19 -7.46 -13.38
CA TRP A 52 -3.15 -7.50 -12.36
C TRP A 52 -1.74 -7.24 -12.93
N ARG A 53 -1.48 -7.63 -14.19
CA ARG A 53 -0.21 -7.38 -14.87
C ARG A 53 0.05 -5.90 -15.08
N GLU A 54 -0.94 -5.15 -15.55
CA GLU A 54 -0.86 -3.71 -15.73
C GLU A 54 -0.65 -3.01 -14.38
N ARG A 55 -1.46 -3.36 -13.37
CA ARG A 55 -1.35 -2.80 -12.03
C ARG A 55 0.02 -3.07 -11.41
N MET A 56 0.53 -4.30 -11.53
CA MET A 56 1.84 -4.66 -11.03
C MET A 56 2.96 -3.90 -11.74
N THR A 57 2.86 -3.74 -13.08
CA THR A 57 3.83 -2.97 -13.88
C THR A 57 3.89 -1.51 -13.42
N ILE A 58 2.74 -0.88 -13.21
CA ILE A 58 2.67 0.51 -12.72
C ILE A 58 3.27 0.61 -11.30
N ILE A 59 2.86 -0.27 -10.39
CA ILE A 59 3.34 -0.28 -9.01
C ILE A 59 4.85 -0.49 -8.95
N GLN A 60 5.40 -1.41 -9.73
CA GLN A 60 6.83 -1.68 -9.75
C GLN A 60 7.66 -0.48 -10.25
N ALA A 61 7.08 0.37 -11.08
CA ALA A 61 7.74 1.57 -11.60
C ALA A 61 7.73 2.76 -10.61
N LEU A 62 7.00 2.67 -9.51
CA LEU A 62 6.90 3.75 -8.54
C LEU A 62 8.18 3.83 -7.67
N LYS A 63 8.69 5.05 -7.51
CA LYS A 63 9.95 5.31 -6.80
C LYS A 63 10.08 4.67 -5.41
N PRO A 64 9.06 4.68 -4.52
CA PRO A 64 9.20 4.10 -3.18
C PRO A 64 9.19 2.56 -3.17
N VAL A 65 8.75 1.91 -4.25
CA VAL A 65 8.55 0.47 -4.32
C VAL A 65 9.84 -0.26 -4.65
N THR A 66 10.26 -1.15 -3.76
CA THR A 66 11.42 -2.03 -4.00
C THR A 66 11.01 -3.26 -4.83
N MET A 67 9.85 -3.85 -4.51
CA MET A 67 9.34 -5.04 -5.19
C MET A 67 7.81 -5.07 -5.19
N ALA A 68 7.21 -5.33 -6.35
CA ALA A 68 5.80 -5.65 -6.48
C ALA A 68 5.63 -7.18 -6.61
N ILE A 69 4.64 -7.74 -5.91
CA ILE A 69 4.37 -9.18 -5.84
C ILE A 69 2.87 -9.38 -6.06
N VAL A 70 2.48 -10.26 -7.00
CA VAL A 70 1.06 -10.62 -7.13
C VAL A 70 0.66 -11.56 -6.00
N ALA A 71 -0.52 -11.32 -5.41
CA ALA A 71 -1.06 -12.21 -4.40
C ALA A 71 -1.34 -13.60 -4.97
N SER A 72 -0.95 -14.64 -4.24
CA SER A 72 -1.20 -16.05 -4.57
C SER A 72 -2.39 -16.65 -3.82
N ASP A 73 -3.01 -15.83 -2.96
CA ASP A 73 -4.15 -16.22 -2.13
C ASP A 73 -5.40 -16.49 -3.00
N LYS A 74 -6.18 -17.48 -2.61
CA LYS A 74 -7.42 -17.86 -3.31
C LYS A 74 -8.68 -17.39 -2.58
N ASP A 75 -8.50 -16.77 -1.45
CA ASP A 75 -9.54 -16.15 -0.62
C ASP A 75 -9.47 -14.62 -0.65
N ASP A 76 -10.17 -13.95 0.25
CA ASP A 76 -10.19 -12.49 0.33
C ASP A 76 -9.12 -11.94 1.28
N THR A 77 -8.06 -12.71 1.53
CA THR A 77 -6.91 -12.33 2.36
C THR A 77 -5.63 -12.24 1.53
N VAL A 78 -4.53 -11.84 2.16
CA VAL A 78 -3.16 -11.94 1.63
C VAL A 78 -2.27 -12.79 2.55
N CYS A 79 -2.90 -13.68 3.33
CA CYS A 79 -2.23 -14.45 4.36
C CYS A 79 -1.18 -15.41 3.80
N GLU A 80 -1.49 -16.13 2.71
CA GLU A 80 -0.55 -17.07 2.09
C GLU A 80 0.64 -16.34 1.47
N THR A 81 0.39 -15.22 0.81
CA THR A 81 1.45 -14.37 0.26
C THR A 81 2.33 -13.80 1.37
N LEU A 82 1.75 -13.34 2.48
CA LEU A 82 2.51 -12.85 3.65
C LEU A 82 3.37 -13.95 4.27
N LYS A 83 2.84 -15.16 4.44
CA LYS A 83 3.61 -16.32 4.93
C LYS A 83 4.80 -16.62 4.03
N TRP A 84 4.57 -16.60 2.71
CA TRP A 84 5.63 -16.82 1.73
C TRP A 84 6.72 -15.74 1.82
N ILE A 85 6.34 -14.44 1.83
CA ILE A 85 7.30 -13.35 1.96
C ILE A 85 8.09 -13.50 3.27
N HIS A 86 7.42 -13.73 4.38
CA HIS A 86 8.08 -13.94 5.66
C HIS A 86 9.07 -15.12 5.61
N LYS A 87 8.65 -16.28 5.09
CA LYS A 87 9.51 -17.46 4.96
C LYS A 87 10.78 -17.20 4.15
N VAL A 88 10.64 -16.49 3.02
CA VAL A 88 11.74 -16.26 2.07
C VAL A 88 12.68 -15.16 2.56
N PHE A 89 12.16 -14.12 3.18
CA PHE A 89 12.92 -12.89 3.41
C PHE A 89 13.25 -12.61 4.89
N LYS A 90 12.65 -13.32 5.86
CA LYS A 90 12.85 -13.03 7.30
C LYS A 90 14.32 -13.00 7.73
N SER A 91 15.19 -13.78 7.11
CA SER A 91 16.62 -13.80 7.46
C SER A 91 17.39 -12.55 6.99
N ARG A 92 16.81 -11.73 6.12
CA ARG A 92 17.41 -10.51 5.58
C ARG A 92 17.01 -9.25 6.32
N TYR A 93 15.96 -9.33 7.16
CA TYR A 93 15.38 -8.17 7.83
C TYR A 93 15.25 -8.42 9.34
N ASP A 94 15.68 -7.44 10.11
CA ASP A 94 15.58 -7.46 11.58
C ASP A 94 14.14 -7.21 12.04
N GLU A 95 13.38 -6.47 11.23
CA GLU A 95 11.97 -6.13 11.49
C GLU A 95 11.18 -6.14 10.17
N ILE A 96 10.00 -6.74 10.21
CA ILE A 96 9.03 -6.74 9.10
C ILE A 96 7.76 -6.04 9.59
N LEU A 97 7.30 -5.04 8.82
CA LEU A 97 6.10 -4.27 9.09
C LEU A 97 5.03 -4.63 8.05
N PHE A 98 3.80 -4.88 8.48
CA PHE A 98 2.65 -4.96 7.56
C PHE A 98 1.83 -3.68 7.71
N CYS A 99 1.89 -2.84 6.69
CA CYS A 99 1.41 -1.47 6.70
C CYS A 99 0.03 -1.36 6.05
N ASN A 100 -0.88 -0.72 6.75
CA ASN A 100 -2.24 -0.46 6.28
C ASN A 100 -2.48 1.05 6.20
N GLY A 101 -2.95 1.50 5.04
CA GLY A 101 -3.23 2.90 4.77
C GLY A 101 -4.68 3.30 5.01
N GLY A 102 -4.92 4.62 4.90
CA GLY A 102 -6.24 5.22 4.91
C GLY A 102 -6.96 5.09 6.24
N ASP A 103 -8.26 4.86 6.14
CA ASP A 103 -9.22 4.72 7.24
C ASP A 103 -9.21 3.34 7.91
N ARG A 104 -8.25 2.47 7.60
CA ARG A 104 -8.14 1.16 8.23
C ARG A 104 -7.69 1.31 9.67
N THR A 105 -8.65 1.12 10.57
CA THR A 105 -8.42 1.03 12.02
C THR A 105 -7.89 -0.35 12.40
N ILE A 106 -7.35 -0.43 13.61
CA ILE A 106 -6.94 -1.71 14.20
C ILE A 106 -8.17 -2.60 14.31
N ASP A 107 -8.16 -3.70 13.55
CA ASP A 107 -9.19 -4.74 13.60
C ASP A 107 -8.48 -6.04 13.93
N GLY A 108 -8.48 -6.37 15.20
CA GLY A 108 -7.81 -7.57 15.74
C GLY A 108 -8.40 -8.88 15.23
N ASP A 109 -9.60 -8.84 14.65
CA ASP A 109 -10.25 -10.03 14.11
C ASP A 109 -9.85 -10.36 12.67
N LYS A 110 -9.20 -9.42 11.97
CA LYS A 110 -8.72 -9.69 10.61
C LYS A 110 -7.67 -10.81 10.57
N PRO A 111 -7.80 -11.75 9.62
CA PRO A 111 -6.86 -12.85 9.47
C PRO A 111 -5.40 -12.39 9.34
N GLU A 112 -5.16 -11.33 8.59
CA GLU A 112 -3.81 -10.76 8.40
C GLU A 112 -3.23 -10.22 9.71
N HIS A 113 -4.05 -9.60 10.57
CA HIS A 113 -3.60 -9.11 11.86
C HIS A 113 -3.13 -10.26 12.77
N LYS A 114 -3.96 -11.30 12.91
CA LYS A 114 -3.64 -12.50 13.71
C LYS A 114 -2.40 -13.21 13.18
N LEU A 115 -2.30 -13.33 11.85
CA LEU A 115 -1.14 -13.93 11.21
C LEU A 115 0.13 -13.11 11.48
N CYS A 116 0.09 -11.79 11.31
CA CYS A 116 1.24 -10.93 11.57
C CYS A 116 1.76 -11.14 12.99
N LEU A 117 0.90 -11.13 14.01
CA LEU A 117 1.30 -11.36 15.40
C LEU A 117 1.95 -12.74 15.57
N SER A 118 1.41 -13.79 14.94
CA SER A 118 1.97 -15.14 15.03
C SER A 118 3.34 -15.30 14.36
N LEU A 119 3.62 -14.48 13.34
CA LEU A 119 4.90 -14.50 12.61
C LEU A 119 5.94 -13.52 13.20
N GLY A 120 5.57 -12.71 14.18
CA GLY A 120 6.42 -11.62 14.66
C GLY A 120 6.52 -10.44 13.68
N VAL A 121 5.60 -10.35 12.74
CA VAL A 121 5.43 -9.20 11.85
C VAL A 121 4.63 -8.13 12.58
N LYS A 122 5.09 -6.87 12.54
CA LYS A 122 4.44 -5.77 13.24
C LYS A 122 3.36 -5.12 12.35
N PRO A 123 2.07 -5.21 12.70
CA PRO A 123 1.05 -4.49 11.96
C PRO A 123 1.10 -2.99 12.27
N VAL A 124 1.05 -2.16 11.22
CA VAL A 124 1.02 -0.69 11.29
C VAL A 124 -0.23 -0.20 10.60
N TYR A 125 -0.93 0.75 11.20
CA TYR A 125 -2.21 1.29 10.72
C TYR A 125 -2.15 2.81 10.55
N GLY A 126 -3.09 3.37 9.78
CA GLY A 126 -3.27 4.81 9.65
C GLY A 126 -2.18 5.49 8.82
N LEU A 127 -1.59 4.80 7.85
CA LEU A 127 -0.60 5.39 6.95
C LEU A 127 -1.28 6.15 5.82
N GLY A 128 -1.40 7.46 6.01
CA GLY A 128 -2.04 8.38 5.07
C GLY A 128 -3.54 8.55 5.31
N ASP A 129 -4.04 9.68 4.84
CA ASP A 129 -5.46 10.00 4.90
C ASP A 129 -6.18 9.42 3.68
N LYS A 130 -7.50 9.21 3.77
CA LYS A 130 -8.33 8.84 2.64
C LYS A 130 -8.58 10.04 1.73
N ILE A 131 -7.55 10.47 1.01
CA ILE A 131 -7.60 11.63 0.11
C ILE A 131 -8.19 11.31 -1.26
N GLN A 132 -8.24 10.03 -1.65
CA GLN A 132 -8.76 9.54 -2.92
C GLN A 132 -9.20 8.09 -2.80
N SER A 133 -10.06 7.64 -3.71
CA SER A 133 -10.45 6.24 -3.82
C SER A 133 -10.60 5.82 -5.28
N SER A 134 -10.22 4.58 -5.59
CA SER A 134 -10.37 4.01 -6.93
C SER A 134 -11.85 4.00 -7.40
N SER A 135 -12.80 3.77 -6.49
CA SER A 135 -14.23 3.80 -6.82
C SER A 135 -14.73 5.19 -7.19
N TRP A 136 -14.25 6.24 -6.53
CA TRP A 136 -14.59 7.61 -6.88
C TRP A 136 -14.08 7.98 -8.28
N LEU A 137 -12.83 7.60 -8.59
CA LEU A 137 -12.25 7.84 -9.91
C LEU A 137 -13.04 7.13 -11.03
N ILE A 138 -13.42 5.87 -10.80
CA ILE A 138 -14.18 5.09 -11.79
C ILE A 138 -15.60 5.65 -11.97
N ALA A 139 -16.24 6.11 -10.90
CA ALA A 139 -17.57 6.70 -10.94
C ALA A 139 -17.60 8.12 -11.55
N GLY A 140 -16.43 8.77 -11.72
CA GLY A 140 -16.35 10.14 -12.18
C GLY A 140 -16.93 11.17 -11.20
N GLU A 141 -16.94 10.83 -9.90
CA GLU A 141 -17.53 11.65 -8.84
C GLU A 141 -16.65 12.83 -8.42
N ASP A 142 -15.41 12.89 -8.91
CA ASP A 142 -14.49 13.97 -8.57
C ASP A 142 -14.55 15.10 -9.60
N SER A 143 -15.02 16.27 -9.17
CA SER A 143 -14.77 17.50 -9.92
C SER A 143 -13.27 17.84 -9.92
N LEU A 144 -12.77 18.47 -10.97
CA LEU A 144 -11.39 18.95 -11.05
C LEU A 144 -10.98 19.77 -9.82
N GLU A 145 -11.87 20.59 -9.27
CA GLU A 145 -11.64 21.42 -8.08
C GLU A 145 -11.35 20.57 -6.82
N VAL A 146 -12.04 19.44 -6.66
CA VAL A 146 -11.83 18.53 -5.53
C VAL A 146 -10.47 17.82 -5.67
N LEU A 147 -10.12 17.40 -6.88
CA LEU A 147 -8.81 16.80 -7.18
C LEU A 147 -7.67 17.79 -6.92
N GLU A 148 -7.80 19.04 -7.41
CA GLU A 148 -6.80 20.09 -7.20
C GLU A 148 -6.59 20.40 -5.71
N SER A 149 -7.66 20.49 -4.91
CA SER A 149 -7.56 20.75 -3.49
C SER A 149 -6.88 19.58 -2.73
N ARG A 150 -7.14 18.34 -3.14
CA ARG A 150 -6.54 17.12 -2.56
C ARG A 150 -5.06 17.01 -2.92
N VAL A 151 -4.69 17.25 -4.18
CA VAL A 151 -3.29 17.27 -4.64
C VAL A 151 -2.52 18.39 -3.94
N ALA A 152 -3.10 19.59 -3.80
CA ALA A 152 -2.47 20.69 -3.09
C ALA A 152 -2.18 20.37 -1.61
N ASN A 153 -3.06 19.60 -0.94
CA ASN A 153 -2.84 19.16 0.44
C ASN A 153 -1.70 18.13 0.54
N VAL A 154 -1.58 17.21 -0.42
CA VAL A 154 -0.47 16.25 -0.48
C VAL A 154 0.86 16.96 -0.68
N VAL A 155 0.92 17.90 -1.63
CA VAL A 155 2.14 18.70 -1.89
C VAL A 155 2.53 19.53 -0.68
N LYS A 156 1.56 20.13 0.03
CA LYS A 156 1.83 20.86 1.28
C LYS A 156 2.34 19.97 2.41
N SER A 157 1.84 18.74 2.52
CA SER A 157 2.31 17.79 3.54
C SER A 157 3.74 17.32 3.25
N GLN A 158 4.09 17.11 1.99
CA GLN A 158 5.45 16.74 1.57
C GLN A 158 6.44 17.91 1.69
N GLY A 159 6.03 19.14 1.40
CA GLY A 159 6.86 20.35 1.54
C GLY A 159 7.23 20.68 2.99
N ARG A 160 6.47 20.25 3.97
CA ARG A 160 6.82 20.39 5.39
C ARG A 160 7.89 19.43 5.88
N GLN A 161 8.10 18.30 5.19
CA GLN A 161 9.16 17.34 5.51
C GLN A 161 10.51 17.71 4.86
N SER A 162 10.52 18.46 3.76
CA SER A 162 11.74 18.88 3.08
C SER A 162 12.44 20.08 3.71
N ASN A 163 11.80 20.83 4.60
CA ASN A 163 12.41 21.98 5.28
C ASN A 163 13.16 21.63 6.59
N ALA A 164 13.26 20.37 6.95
CA ALA A 164 14.06 19.91 8.11
C ALA A 164 15.47 19.40 7.72
N GLY A 165 15.91 19.58 6.49
CA GLY A 165 17.19 19.04 6.01
C GLY A 165 17.76 19.76 4.80
N SER A 166 17.78 21.09 4.82
CA SER A 166 18.59 21.84 3.85
C SER A 166 19.54 22.75 4.59
N LEU A 167 20.74 22.28 4.77
CA LEU A 167 21.95 23.11 4.83
C LEU A 167 23.15 22.20 4.51
N PHE A 168 23.91 22.70 3.53
CA PHE A 168 25.25 22.36 3.06
C PHE A 168 25.33 21.63 1.70
N PHE A 169 25.62 22.49 0.72
CA PHE A 169 26.52 22.45 -0.45
C PHE A 169 26.75 21.10 -1.12
#